data_defa9bc617c4e855d98e19d2cef13e9d
#
_entry.id   defa9bc617c4e855d98e19d2cef13e9d
#
_cell.length_a   1.000
_cell.length_b   1.000
_cell.length_c   1.000
_cell.angle_alpha   90.00
_cell.angle_beta   90.00
_cell.angle_gamma   90.00
#
_symmetry.space_group_name_H-M   'P 1'
#
loop_
_entity.id
_entity.type
_entity.pdbx_description
1 polymer ?
#
loop_
_entity_poly.entity_id
_entity_poly.type
_entity_poly.pdbx_seq_one_letter_code
_entity_poly.pdbx_strand_id
1 'polypeptide(L)'
;RPVEKKKKKKDDEPEPIEFLGMNVNASGSINLYDTVAVTFSEPVAGLTKDHFYLDQKVDTLWEAVDFDFFPDTTNSLNFFIKRPWKDGEEYRLEVDSATIFSAYGKWNDVYSGEFKIKKEDEYGHLYINIEGADTTAFVELLNSSDQPIRKVKVKDGGVLFMDLKPDKYYARLVLDVNDNGVWD
;
A
#
# COMPACT_ATOMS: atom_id res chain seq x y z
N ARG A 1 40.01 15.58 56.73
CA ARG A 1 40.10 15.63 55.27
C ARG A 1 38.77 15.25 54.66
N PRO A 2 38.12 16.04 53.83
CA PRO A 2 36.87 15.68 53.19
C PRO A 2 37.14 14.65 52.09
N VAL A 3 36.32 13.61 52.05
CA VAL A 3 36.33 12.59 51.02
C VAL A 3 35.60 13.16 49.80
N GLU A 4 36.32 13.39 48.70
CA GLU A 4 35.73 13.76 47.41
C GLU A 4 34.85 12.63 46.91
N LYS A 5 33.55 12.89 46.77
CA LYS A 5 32.63 12.01 46.04
C LYS A 5 33.00 12.07 44.56
N LYS A 6 33.59 10.98 44.02
CA LYS A 6 33.75 10.78 42.58
C LYS A 6 32.40 10.92 41.89
N LYS A 7 32.25 11.90 40.99
CA LYS A 7 31.12 12.00 40.06
C LYS A 7 31.13 10.71 39.21
N LYS A 8 30.04 9.97 39.25
CA LYS A 8 29.77 8.88 38.28
C LYS A 8 29.88 9.48 36.88
N LYS A 9 30.72 8.89 36.05
CA LYS A 9 30.82 9.22 34.64
C LYS A 9 29.48 8.85 33.98
N LYS A 10 29.02 9.66 33.05
CA LYS A 10 27.80 9.56 32.27
C LYS A 10 27.86 8.46 31.17
N ASP A 11 28.87 7.59 31.25
CA ASP A 11 29.26 6.60 30.20
C ASP A 11 28.68 5.19 30.44
N ASP A 12 27.79 5.00 31.42
CA ASP A 12 27.24 3.69 31.77
C ASP A 12 25.73 3.53 31.42
N GLU A 13 25.16 4.43 30.62
CA GLU A 13 23.82 4.16 30.06
C GLU A 13 24.01 3.28 28.80
N PRO A 14 23.34 2.12 28.73
CA PRO A 14 23.40 1.28 27.52
C PRO A 14 22.87 2.12 26.32
N GLU A 15 23.58 2.01 25.21
CA GLU A 15 23.14 2.67 23.99
C GLU A 15 21.68 2.23 23.67
N PRO A 16 20.81 3.16 23.23
CA PRO A 16 19.45 2.81 22.90
C PRO A 16 19.45 1.77 21.76
N ILE A 17 18.63 0.73 21.90
CA ILE A 17 18.47 -0.28 20.87
C ILE A 17 17.87 0.40 19.62
N GLU A 18 18.56 0.31 18.51
CA GLU A 18 18.10 0.81 17.21
C GLU A 18 17.48 -0.33 16.42
N PHE A 19 16.14 -0.32 16.35
CA PHE A 19 15.39 -1.34 15.61
C PHE A 19 15.49 -1.16 14.09
N LEU A 20 15.26 -2.24 13.35
CA LEU A 20 14.99 -2.20 11.93
C LEU A 20 13.67 -1.44 11.71
N GLY A 21 13.74 -0.31 10.98
CA GLY A 21 12.54 0.46 10.65
C GLY A 21 11.64 -0.34 9.70
N MET A 22 10.37 -0.46 10.08
CA MET A 22 9.32 -1.08 9.28
C MET A 22 8.13 -0.12 9.21
N ASN A 23 7.66 0.14 8.00
CA ASN A 23 6.49 0.97 7.74
C ASN A 23 5.46 0.17 6.94
N VAL A 24 4.20 0.22 7.39
CA VAL A 24 3.08 -0.43 6.72
C VAL A 24 2.11 0.66 6.25
N ASN A 25 1.74 0.65 4.98
CA ASN A 25 0.84 1.66 4.41
C ASN A 25 -0.64 1.45 4.77
N ALA A 26 -0.96 0.41 5.55
CA ALA A 26 -2.32 0.11 6.01
C ALA A 26 -2.56 0.73 7.38
N SER A 27 -3.17 1.91 7.41
CA SER A 27 -3.61 2.57 8.64
C SER A 27 -4.96 3.24 8.42
N GLY A 28 -5.85 3.16 9.41
CA GLY A 28 -7.18 3.74 9.33
C GLY A 28 -8.07 3.05 8.28
N SER A 29 -8.22 3.63 7.10
CA SER A 29 -9.06 3.06 6.04
C SER A 29 -8.31 2.99 4.72
N ILE A 30 -8.26 1.80 4.12
CA ILE A 30 -7.65 1.54 2.81
C ILE A 30 -8.72 1.18 1.77
N ASN A 31 -8.37 1.29 0.49
CA ASN A 31 -9.34 0.99 -0.56
C ASN A 31 -9.44 -0.50 -0.83
N LEU A 32 -10.60 -0.94 -1.30
CA LEU A 32 -10.93 -2.34 -1.59
C LEU A 32 -9.91 -3.01 -2.55
N TYR A 33 -9.35 -2.24 -3.47
CA TYR A 33 -8.43 -2.74 -4.52
C TYR A 33 -6.97 -2.44 -4.23
N ASP A 34 -6.66 -1.81 -3.08
CA ASP A 34 -5.28 -1.50 -2.70
C ASP A 34 -4.55 -2.75 -2.22
N THR A 35 -3.24 -2.74 -2.37
CA THR A 35 -2.34 -3.73 -1.81
C THR A 35 -1.67 -3.14 -0.58
N VAL A 36 -1.57 -3.91 0.49
CA VAL A 36 -0.82 -3.49 1.67
C VAL A 36 0.67 -3.63 1.40
N ALA A 37 1.40 -2.52 1.50
CA ALA A 37 2.84 -2.48 1.34
C ALA A 37 3.53 -2.41 2.70
N VAL A 38 4.55 -3.23 2.86
CA VAL A 38 5.48 -3.22 3.99
C VAL A 38 6.84 -2.77 3.48
N THR A 39 7.35 -1.67 4.00
CA THR A 39 8.62 -1.07 3.60
C THR A 39 9.61 -1.12 4.76
N PHE A 40 10.79 -1.65 4.52
CA PHE A 40 11.88 -1.69 5.50
C PHE A 40 12.90 -0.57 5.27
N SER A 41 13.54 -0.10 6.33
CA SER A 41 14.62 0.90 6.25
C SER A 41 15.92 0.34 5.69
N GLU A 42 16.08 -0.99 5.72
CA GLU A 42 17.28 -1.71 5.31
C GLU A 42 16.89 -3.02 4.61
N PRO A 43 17.76 -3.59 3.74
CA PRO A 43 17.51 -4.88 3.12
C PRO A 43 17.34 -5.99 4.17
N VAL A 44 16.35 -6.84 3.99
CA VAL A 44 16.04 -7.97 4.85
C VAL A 44 16.32 -9.27 4.12
N ALA A 45 16.79 -10.29 4.85
CA ALA A 45 17.08 -11.60 4.29
C ALA A 45 16.11 -12.66 4.82
N GLY A 46 15.72 -13.60 3.95
CA GLY A 46 14.90 -14.74 4.34
C GLY A 46 13.46 -14.39 4.76
N LEU A 47 12.98 -13.22 4.36
CA LEU A 47 11.61 -12.80 4.67
C LEU A 47 10.60 -13.67 3.94
N THR A 48 9.68 -14.25 4.71
CA THR A 48 8.60 -15.10 4.22
C THR A 48 7.26 -14.64 4.79
N LYS A 49 6.18 -15.16 4.26
CA LYS A 49 4.83 -14.95 4.74
C LYS A 49 4.65 -15.25 6.24
N ASP A 50 5.38 -16.25 6.75
CA ASP A 50 5.22 -16.76 8.12
C ASP A 50 5.64 -15.76 9.21
N HIS A 51 6.28 -14.64 8.82
CA HIS A 51 6.61 -13.55 9.74
C HIS A 51 5.43 -12.61 10.00
N PHE A 52 4.33 -12.77 9.26
CA PHE A 52 3.17 -11.90 9.31
C PHE A 52 1.92 -12.66 9.72
N TYR A 53 1.16 -12.10 10.63
CA TYR A 53 -0.15 -12.60 11.01
C TYR A 53 -1.20 -11.61 10.53
N LEU A 54 -2.15 -12.09 9.74
CA LEU A 54 -3.26 -11.27 9.25
C LEU A 54 -4.56 -11.86 9.76
N ASP A 55 -5.30 -11.08 10.51
CA ASP A 55 -6.60 -11.44 11.03
C ASP A 55 -7.70 -10.57 10.41
N GLN A 56 -8.88 -11.13 10.26
CA GLN A 56 -10.12 -10.42 9.94
C GLN A 56 -11.00 -10.41 11.18
N LYS A 57 -11.65 -9.29 11.45
CA LYS A 57 -12.61 -9.17 12.54
C LYS A 57 -13.95 -9.75 12.11
N VAL A 58 -14.39 -10.77 12.83
CA VAL A 58 -15.71 -11.40 12.68
C VAL A 58 -16.48 -11.19 13.97
N ASP A 59 -17.52 -10.36 13.91
CA ASP A 59 -18.24 -9.86 15.08
C ASP A 59 -17.29 -9.15 16.07
N THR A 60 -16.89 -9.83 17.14
CA THR A 60 -15.99 -9.30 18.19
C THR A 60 -14.66 -10.04 18.26
N LEU A 61 -14.45 -11.06 17.43
CA LEU A 61 -13.28 -11.92 17.45
C LEU A 61 -12.39 -11.65 16.23
N TRP A 62 -11.10 -11.87 16.42
CA TRP A 62 -10.11 -11.86 15.34
C TRP A 62 -9.89 -13.29 14.86
N GLU A 63 -10.07 -13.52 13.56
CA GLU A 63 -9.90 -14.82 12.93
C GLU A 63 -8.78 -14.74 11.89
N ALA A 64 -7.83 -15.65 11.98
CA ALA A 64 -6.70 -15.71 11.05
C ALA A 64 -7.20 -15.97 9.62
N VAL A 65 -6.65 -15.20 8.67
CA VAL A 65 -7.00 -15.28 7.26
C VAL A 65 -5.78 -15.43 6.38
N ASP A 66 -5.96 -16.12 5.28
CA ASP A 66 -4.89 -16.33 4.29
C ASP A 66 -4.68 -15.11 3.38
N PHE A 67 -3.44 -14.93 2.88
CA PHE A 67 -3.05 -13.82 2.01
C PHE A 67 -1.86 -14.24 1.13
N ASP A 68 -1.64 -13.53 0.03
CA ASP A 68 -0.45 -13.64 -0.79
C ASP A 68 0.61 -12.66 -0.27
N PHE A 69 1.87 -13.10 -0.26
CA PHE A 69 3.03 -12.30 0.13
C PHE A 69 4.11 -12.39 -0.95
N PHE A 70 4.59 -11.24 -1.43
CA PHE A 70 5.59 -11.19 -2.49
C PHE A 70 6.45 -9.92 -2.42
N PRO A 71 7.72 -9.98 -2.88
CA PRO A 71 8.59 -8.83 -2.96
C PRO A 71 8.20 -7.90 -4.11
N ASP A 72 8.53 -6.63 -3.97
CA ASP A 72 8.53 -5.67 -5.08
C ASP A 72 9.73 -5.95 -6.00
N THR A 73 9.47 -6.11 -7.29
CA THR A 73 10.51 -6.36 -8.30
C THR A 73 11.35 -5.13 -8.63
N THR A 74 10.88 -3.95 -8.24
CA THR A 74 11.54 -2.66 -8.53
C THR A 74 12.27 -2.08 -7.32
N ASN A 75 11.86 -2.45 -6.11
CA ASN A 75 12.45 -1.97 -4.87
C ASN A 75 12.57 -3.11 -3.84
N SER A 76 13.78 -3.57 -3.60
CA SER A 76 14.08 -4.68 -2.68
C SER A 76 13.75 -4.42 -1.21
N LEU A 77 13.41 -3.18 -0.84
CA LEU A 77 12.96 -2.82 0.51
C LEU A 77 11.45 -2.97 0.70
N ASN A 78 10.71 -3.17 -0.39
CA ASN A 78 9.26 -3.25 -0.38
C ASN A 78 8.78 -4.69 -0.55
N PHE A 79 7.72 -5.01 0.20
CA PHE A 79 6.99 -6.27 0.10
C PHE A 79 5.49 -5.97 0.11
N PHE A 80 4.73 -6.84 -0.51
CA PHE A 80 3.30 -6.67 -0.66
C PHE A 80 2.52 -7.82 -0.03
N ILE A 81 1.45 -7.45 0.67
CA ILE A 81 0.43 -8.35 1.19
C ILE A 81 -0.84 -8.10 0.39
N LYS A 82 -1.36 -9.14 -0.25
CA LYS A 82 -2.54 -9.07 -1.10
C LYS A 82 -3.52 -10.19 -0.75
N ARG A 83 -4.78 -9.86 -0.77
CA ARG A 83 -5.89 -10.82 -0.74
C ARG A 83 -7.12 -10.20 -1.39
N PRO A 84 -8.15 -10.96 -1.71
CA PRO A 84 -9.48 -10.41 -2.01
C PRO A 84 -10.07 -9.84 -0.72
N TRP A 85 -9.84 -8.53 -0.50
CA TRP A 85 -10.38 -7.82 0.64
C TRP A 85 -11.91 -7.85 0.60
N LYS A 86 -12.55 -7.92 1.74
CA LYS A 86 -14.00 -7.78 1.83
C LYS A 86 -14.33 -6.33 2.20
N ASP A 87 -15.25 -5.73 1.49
CA ASP A 87 -15.67 -4.35 1.68
C ASP A 87 -16.28 -4.13 3.06
N GLY A 88 -15.93 -3.02 3.68
CA GLY A 88 -16.42 -2.64 5.01
C GLY A 88 -15.85 -3.45 6.17
N GLU A 89 -15.07 -4.51 5.93
CA GLU A 89 -14.48 -5.35 6.97
C GLU A 89 -13.23 -4.74 7.59
N GLU A 90 -12.95 -5.13 8.83
CA GLU A 90 -11.77 -4.71 9.60
C GLU A 90 -10.73 -5.84 9.61
N TYR A 91 -9.47 -5.45 9.48
CA TYR A 91 -8.32 -6.36 9.49
C TYR A 91 -7.26 -5.87 10.47
N ARG A 92 -6.44 -6.80 10.96
CA ARG A 92 -5.29 -6.52 11.80
C ARG A 92 -4.07 -7.26 11.26
N LEU A 93 -2.99 -6.53 11.06
CA LEU A 93 -1.70 -7.08 10.70
C LEU A 93 -0.76 -7.01 11.90
N GLU A 94 -0.16 -8.13 12.26
CA GLU A 94 0.77 -8.24 13.37
C GLU A 94 2.09 -8.87 12.93
N VAL A 95 3.18 -8.45 13.58
CA VAL A 95 4.53 -8.98 13.40
C VAL A 95 5.20 -9.05 14.76
N ASP A 96 5.71 -10.23 15.12
CA ASP A 96 6.41 -10.43 16.38
C ASP A 96 7.78 -9.73 16.37
N SER A 97 8.21 -9.22 17.52
CA SER A 97 9.53 -8.61 17.69
C SER A 97 10.66 -9.65 17.47
N ALA A 98 11.76 -9.21 16.89
CA ALA A 98 12.95 -9.99 16.66
C ALA A 98 12.74 -11.25 15.78
N THR A 99 11.78 -11.18 14.84
CA THR A 99 11.56 -12.25 13.85
C THR A 99 12.13 -11.92 12.49
N ILE A 100 12.32 -10.63 12.16
CA ILE A 100 12.84 -10.14 10.89
C ILE A 100 14.17 -9.45 11.13
N PHE A 101 15.19 -9.85 10.38
CA PHE A 101 16.56 -9.34 10.52
C PHE A 101 17.03 -8.63 9.26
N SER A 102 17.63 -7.45 9.42
CA SER A 102 18.30 -6.76 8.32
C SER A 102 19.64 -7.43 7.99
N ALA A 103 20.13 -7.14 6.79
CA ALA A 103 21.49 -7.56 6.38
C ALA A 103 22.61 -6.98 7.27
N TYR A 104 22.30 -5.96 8.07
CA TYR A 104 23.23 -5.27 8.98
C TYR A 104 23.06 -5.66 10.45
N GLY A 105 22.19 -6.65 10.74
CA GLY A 105 22.03 -7.23 12.08
C GLY A 105 21.02 -6.52 12.98
N LYS A 106 20.28 -5.51 12.49
CA LYS A 106 19.14 -4.95 13.20
C LYS A 106 17.93 -5.90 13.08
N TRP A 107 17.07 -5.88 14.07
CA TRP A 107 15.82 -6.65 14.07
C TRP A 107 14.61 -5.73 14.27
N ASN A 108 13.45 -6.18 13.82
CA ASN A 108 12.20 -5.43 13.95
C ASN A 108 11.70 -5.39 15.40
N ASP A 109 11.07 -4.29 15.76
CA ASP A 109 10.20 -4.23 16.95
C ASP A 109 8.86 -4.91 16.65
N VAL A 110 8.07 -5.17 17.70
CA VAL A 110 6.70 -5.66 17.57
C VAL A 110 5.86 -4.66 16.75
N TYR A 111 5.02 -5.17 15.87
CA TYR A 111 4.08 -4.37 15.12
C TYR A 111 2.66 -4.93 15.26
N SER A 112 1.69 -4.07 15.49
CA SER A 112 0.27 -4.39 15.42
C SER A 112 -0.45 -3.17 14.84
N GLY A 113 -1.15 -3.36 13.73
CA GLY A 113 -1.87 -2.30 13.03
C GLY A 113 -3.23 -2.77 12.56
N GLU A 114 -4.28 -2.04 12.95
CA GLU A 114 -5.65 -2.28 12.50
C GLU A 114 -6.01 -1.34 11.35
N PHE A 115 -6.74 -1.85 10.37
CA PHE A 115 -7.23 -1.07 9.25
C PHE A 115 -8.59 -1.59 8.78
N LYS A 116 -9.36 -0.71 8.16
CA LYS A 116 -10.67 -1.02 7.60
C LYS A 116 -10.66 -0.92 6.10
N ILE A 117 -11.38 -1.81 5.44
CA ILE A 117 -11.61 -1.71 4.00
C ILE A 117 -12.80 -0.80 3.73
N LYS A 118 -12.63 0.15 2.83
CA LYS A 118 -13.73 1.00 2.37
C LYS A 118 -14.81 0.18 1.71
N LYS A 119 -16.05 0.58 1.89
CA LYS A 119 -17.18 -0.07 1.25
C LYS A 119 -17.21 0.21 -0.26
N GLU A 120 -17.77 -0.71 -1.02
CA GLU A 120 -17.91 -0.57 -2.46
C GLU A 120 -18.77 0.64 -2.84
N ASP A 121 -19.77 0.97 -2.02
CA ASP A 121 -20.63 2.14 -2.21
C ASP A 121 -19.93 3.49 -2.00
N GLU A 122 -18.69 3.49 -1.48
CA GLU A 122 -17.83 4.68 -1.39
C GLU A 122 -17.15 5.03 -2.73
N TYR A 123 -17.29 4.20 -3.77
CA TYR A 123 -16.69 4.42 -5.09
C TYR A 123 -17.75 4.83 -6.11
N GLY A 124 -17.33 5.68 -7.05
CA GLY A 124 -18.13 6.09 -8.19
C GLY A 124 -17.74 5.37 -9.47
N HIS A 125 -18.66 5.39 -10.44
CA HIS A 125 -18.39 4.99 -11.80
C HIS A 125 -18.63 6.16 -12.74
N LEU A 126 -17.76 6.34 -13.72
CA LEU A 126 -17.86 7.38 -14.73
C LEU A 126 -17.94 6.75 -16.11
N TYR A 127 -19.10 6.88 -16.76
CA TYR A 127 -19.23 6.54 -18.17
C TYR A 127 -19.16 7.83 -19.01
N ILE A 128 -18.30 7.83 -20.03
CA ILE A 128 -18.16 8.91 -20.99
C ILE A 128 -18.59 8.41 -22.36
N ASN A 129 -19.69 8.97 -22.88
CA ASN A 129 -20.12 8.71 -24.23
C ASN A 129 -19.28 9.52 -25.23
N ILE A 130 -18.80 8.89 -26.30
CA ILE A 130 -17.90 9.50 -27.28
C ILE A 130 -18.46 9.17 -28.67
N GLU A 131 -19.02 10.19 -29.31
CA GLU A 131 -19.54 10.05 -30.67
C GLU A 131 -18.45 10.29 -31.70
N GLY A 132 -18.40 9.43 -32.72
CA GLY A 132 -17.52 9.60 -33.87
C GLY A 132 -16.02 9.32 -33.64
N ALA A 133 -15.65 8.77 -32.50
CA ALA A 133 -14.27 8.34 -32.28
C ALA A 133 -14.02 6.96 -32.89
N ASP A 134 -12.84 6.77 -33.44
CA ASP A 134 -12.35 5.48 -33.93
C ASP A 134 -12.01 4.54 -32.76
N THR A 135 -11.95 3.22 -33.04
CA THR A 135 -11.61 2.18 -32.07
C THR A 135 -10.15 2.25 -31.58
N THR A 136 -9.28 2.99 -32.24
CA THR A 136 -7.91 3.28 -31.80
C THR A 136 -7.87 4.36 -30.72
N ALA A 137 -8.89 5.23 -30.66
CA ALA A 137 -8.95 6.30 -29.66
C ALA A 137 -9.01 5.76 -28.23
N PHE A 138 -8.45 6.52 -27.31
CA PHE A 138 -8.54 6.22 -25.89
C PHE A 138 -8.84 7.48 -25.05
N VAL A 139 -9.34 7.29 -23.86
CA VAL A 139 -9.53 8.38 -22.89
C VAL A 139 -8.55 8.19 -21.75
N GLU A 140 -7.85 9.26 -21.44
CA GLU A 140 -7.07 9.39 -20.21
C GLU A 140 -7.94 10.07 -19.15
N LEU A 141 -8.05 9.43 -18.00
CA LEU A 141 -8.58 10.04 -16.80
C LEU A 141 -7.43 10.73 -16.06
N LEU A 142 -7.59 12.02 -15.76
CA LEU A 142 -6.56 12.85 -15.16
C LEU A 142 -6.96 13.22 -13.73
N ASN A 143 -5.98 13.37 -12.86
CA ASN A 143 -6.18 13.91 -11.52
C ASN A 143 -6.31 15.44 -11.54
N SER A 144 -6.48 16.06 -10.38
CA SER A 144 -6.59 17.53 -10.22
C SER A 144 -5.32 18.31 -10.63
N SER A 145 -4.19 17.61 -10.80
CA SER A 145 -2.91 18.16 -11.26
C SER A 145 -2.64 17.88 -12.74
N ASP A 146 -3.69 17.52 -13.50
CA ASP A 146 -3.63 17.22 -14.95
C ASP A 146 -2.69 16.04 -15.32
N GLN A 147 -2.47 15.12 -14.38
CA GLN A 147 -1.65 13.93 -14.60
C GLN A 147 -2.54 12.72 -14.91
N PRO A 148 -2.21 11.93 -15.95
CA PRO A 148 -2.96 10.71 -16.28
C PRO A 148 -2.83 9.68 -15.15
N ILE A 149 -3.97 9.21 -14.67
CA ILE A 149 -4.07 8.17 -13.62
C ILE A 149 -4.63 6.86 -14.14
N ARG A 150 -5.46 6.91 -15.18
CA ARG A 150 -5.99 5.74 -15.88
C ARG A 150 -6.14 6.04 -17.36
N LYS A 151 -6.07 4.99 -18.17
CA LYS A 151 -6.29 5.04 -19.62
C LYS A 151 -7.19 3.87 -20.04
N VAL A 152 -8.22 4.16 -20.84
CA VAL A 152 -9.17 3.16 -21.37
C VAL A 152 -9.40 3.42 -22.84
N LYS A 153 -9.26 2.39 -23.68
CA LYS A 153 -9.61 2.45 -25.12
C LYS A 153 -11.12 2.63 -25.29
N VAL A 154 -11.50 3.41 -26.30
CA VAL A 154 -12.90 3.58 -26.67
C VAL A 154 -13.44 2.25 -27.19
N LYS A 155 -14.58 1.83 -26.65
CA LYS A 155 -15.28 0.64 -27.09
C LYS A 155 -16.77 0.94 -27.15
N ASP A 156 -17.43 0.51 -28.20
CA ASP A 156 -18.88 0.67 -28.39
C ASP A 156 -19.40 2.11 -28.17
N GLY A 157 -18.60 3.12 -28.60
CA GLY A 157 -18.95 4.51 -28.51
C GLY A 157 -18.75 5.15 -27.14
N GLY A 158 -17.95 4.55 -26.25
CA GLY A 158 -17.68 5.15 -24.96
C GLY A 158 -16.56 4.49 -24.18
N VAL A 159 -16.33 4.99 -22.97
CA VAL A 159 -15.41 4.42 -21.98
C VAL A 159 -16.06 4.38 -20.61
N LEU A 160 -15.75 3.37 -19.82
CA LEU A 160 -16.22 3.22 -18.45
C LEU A 160 -15.01 3.20 -17.51
N PHE A 161 -15.00 4.12 -16.57
CA PHE A 161 -14.07 4.11 -15.44
C PHE A 161 -14.83 3.65 -14.20
N MET A 162 -14.44 2.52 -13.64
CA MET A 162 -15.02 1.95 -12.42
C MET A 162 -14.15 2.29 -11.21
N ASP A 163 -14.71 2.17 -10.01
CA ASP A 163 -14.02 2.24 -8.73
C ASP A 163 -13.23 3.55 -8.55
N LEU A 164 -13.86 4.66 -8.90
CA LEU A 164 -13.29 5.99 -8.71
C LEU A 164 -13.54 6.46 -7.28
N LYS A 165 -12.49 6.90 -6.62
CA LYS A 165 -12.61 7.59 -5.32
C LYS A 165 -13.38 8.89 -5.51
N PRO A 166 -14.13 9.37 -4.51
CA PRO A 166 -14.71 10.72 -4.56
C PRO A 166 -13.59 11.77 -4.68
N ASP A 167 -13.46 12.34 -5.87
CA ASP A 167 -12.46 13.35 -6.19
C ASP A 167 -12.86 14.11 -7.46
N LYS A 168 -12.10 15.15 -7.80
CA LYS A 168 -12.25 15.89 -9.06
C LYS A 168 -11.36 15.27 -10.12
N TYR A 169 -11.98 14.84 -11.20
CA TYR A 169 -11.30 14.26 -12.35
C TYR A 169 -11.48 15.12 -13.59
N TYR A 170 -10.52 15.02 -14.49
CA TYR A 170 -10.61 15.53 -15.85
C TYR A 170 -10.47 14.36 -16.82
N ALA A 171 -11.01 14.50 -18.01
CA ALA A 171 -10.90 13.50 -19.05
C ALA A 171 -10.30 14.14 -20.31
N ARG A 172 -9.39 13.43 -20.95
CA ARG A 172 -8.76 13.82 -22.21
C ARG A 172 -8.97 12.69 -23.22
N LEU A 173 -9.66 13.01 -24.33
CA LEU A 173 -9.76 12.11 -25.47
C LEU A 173 -8.50 12.24 -26.32
N VAL A 174 -7.87 11.12 -26.64
CA VAL A 174 -6.73 11.03 -27.54
C VAL A 174 -7.14 10.23 -28.76
N LEU A 175 -6.98 10.83 -29.95
CA LEU A 175 -7.18 10.16 -31.23
C LEU A 175 -5.83 9.54 -31.64
N ASP A 176 -5.67 8.28 -31.31
CA ASP A 176 -4.43 7.52 -31.55
C ASP A 176 -4.41 6.95 -32.97
N VAL A 177 -3.97 7.77 -33.93
CA VAL A 177 -4.01 7.41 -35.36
C VAL A 177 -3.06 6.26 -35.72
N ASN A 178 -1.96 6.11 -34.98
CA ASN A 178 -0.96 5.07 -35.22
C ASN A 178 -1.11 3.84 -34.27
N ASP A 179 -2.10 3.85 -33.40
CA ASP A 179 -2.41 2.79 -32.41
C ASP A 179 -1.21 2.41 -31.53
N ASN A 180 -0.35 3.40 -31.20
CA ASN A 180 0.79 3.18 -30.31
C ASN A 180 0.44 3.36 -28.81
N GLY A 181 -0.76 3.82 -28.53
CA GLY A 181 -1.25 4.04 -27.17
C GLY A 181 -0.63 5.26 -26.47
N VAL A 182 -0.02 6.18 -27.20
CA VAL A 182 0.62 7.39 -26.66
C VAL A 182 -0.02 8.61 -27.32
N TRP A 183 -0.07 9.70 -26.58
CA TRP A 183 -0.43 10.99 -27.14
C TRP A 183 0.78 11.58 -27.87
N ASP A 184 0.71 11.72 -29.18
CA ASP A 184 1.72 12.34 -30.06
C ASP A 184 1.49 13.85 -30.21
#